data_412c6891c26ccd9623259e95193a933f
#
_entry.id   412c6891c26ccd9623259e95193a933f
#
_cell.length_a   1.000
_cell.length_b   1.000
_cell.length_c   1.000
_cell.angle_alpha   90.00
_cell.angle_beta   90.00
_cell.angle_gamma   90.00
#
_symmetry.space_group_name_H-M   'P 1'
#
loop_
_entity.id
_entity.type
_entity.pdbx_description
1 polymer ?
#
loop_
_entity_poly.entity_id
_entity_poly.type
_entity_poly.pdbx_seq_one_letter_code
_entity_poly.pdbx_strand_id
1 'polypeptide(L)'
;MSDSVQIRLDLTQPASQTVWVHMEWTPQWNRQILQLPVWTPGSYTVRDHAQHLHSLRLSNGSSIQTLRRLSPSRWLCELTSLEPLSLTYAIESRDLTVRTGLLDPDFASLSLASVAMEIEGFRWMPHYLEVSAPSHWQVHLPLESSFKGWLAEDFDALIDTPLHAGPFAVEPFTVHGHRHELLLIGAPPSGWPESFISDIERVCQATCDLMGTPPPAGDRYQLVLQLLEKGYGGLEHDHSAVLQFNWSALASKKGYRQLLQLIGHEYLHQWNVRRLRPVELRPYDYSQPVICEGLWFAEGITSYYDLFLPLWAGCTDQTMLLEDFGEELSSVLMSPGRSIQSLSMSAEEAWVKLYKATPASRDTQISYYRLGAAVAFCLDVRLRSFGSSLPLLLRHLWSFFGEQRRGFCRDDLLPWLSSVDSGLPAELDHWLDDTNAIPLEHSAGLIGLRLEPVPQKAPHHGLSLKLSAGDLVVQRVKKNSPGMRASLVVGDEILAINGFRVRCIDAVADLMRNCSEVQVSFVRRGLMKET
;
A
#
# COMPACT_ATOMS: atom_id res chain seq x y z
N MET A 1 -31.53 6.54 -24.46
CA MET A 1 -30.65 7.32 -23.56
C MET A 1 -29.65 6.33 -23.03
N SER A 2 -28.37 6.66 -23.05
CA SER A 2 -27.32 5.67 -22.73
C SER A 2 -27.37 5.28 -21.26
N ASP A 3 -27.28 3.99 -20.99
CA ASP A 3 -27.08 3.41 -19.65
C ASP A 3 -25.68 3.79 -19.16
N SER A 4 -25.51 5.03 -18.73
CA SER A 4 -24.22 5.57 -18.28
C SER A 4 -24.41 6.55 -17.14
N VAL A 5 -23.38 6.72 -16.33
CA VAL A 5 -23.32 7.72 -15.25
C VAL A 5 -22.46 8.89 -15.70
N GLN A 6 -22.96 10.12 -15.52
CA GLN A 6 -22.18 11.34 -15.73
C GLN A 6 -21.70 11.85 -14.37
N ILE A 7 -20.43 12.16 -14.25
CA ILE A 7 -19.82 12.63 -13.00
C ILE A 7 -19.05 13.91 -13.31
N ARG A 8 -19.28 14.94 -12.52
CA ARG A 8 -18.51 16.19 -12.57
C ARG A 8 -17.89 16.47 -11.21
N LEU A 9 -16.59 16.72 -11.20
CA LEU A 9 -15.84 17.17 -10.03
C LEU A 9 -15.51 18.65 -10.19
N ASP A 10 -15.80 19.44 -9.18
CA ASP A 10 -15.44 20.85 -9.14
C ASP A 10 -14.34 21.10 -8.10
N LEU A 11 -13.14 21.47 -8.60
CA LEU A 11 -11.94 21.81 -7.86
C LEU A 11 -11.62 23.31 -7.94
N THR A 12 -12.52 24.14 -8.47
CA THR A 12 -12.27 25.57 -8.80
C THR A 12 -12.04 26.45 -7.58
N GLN A 13 -12.37 25.95 -6.37
CA GLN A 13 -12.18 26.64 -5.10
C GLN A 13 -11.19 25.89 -4.18
N PRO A 14 -9.90 25.75 -4.57
CA PRO A 14 -8.97 24.85 -3.87
C PRO A 14 -8.71 25.25 -2.42
N ALA A 15 -8.78 26.54 -2.07
CA ALA A 15 -8.64 27.00 -0.69
C ALA A 15 -9.78 26.55 0.25
N SER A 16 -10.90 26.08 -0.31
CA SER A 16 -11.99 25.49 0.49
C SER A 16 -11.65 24.08 1.00
N GLN A 17 -10.68 23.43 0.38
CA GLN A 17 -10.31 22.01 0.63
C GLN A 17 -11.52 21.08 0.50
N THR A 18 -12.46 21.42 -0.38
CA THR A 18 -13.70 20.70 -0.57
C THR A 18 -13.94 20.44 -2.05
N VAL A 19 -14.09 19.18 -2.40
CA VAL A 19 -14.44 18.73 -3.75
C VAL A 19 -15.95 18.65 -3.83
N TRP A 20 -16.56 19.39 -4.76
CA TRP A 20 -17.96 19.23 -5.07
C TRP A 20 -18.15 18.18 -6.16
N VAL A 21 -19.07 17.26 -5.89
CA VAL A 21 -19.38 16.14 -6.79
C VAL A 21 -20.80 16.28 -7.27
N HIS A 22 -20.98 16.18 -8.59
CA HIS A 22 -22.27 16.14 -9.24
C HIS A 22 -22.37 14.90 -10.10
N MET A 23 -23.41 14.07 -9.88
CA MET A 23 -23.64 12.83 -10.62
C MET A 23 -25.02 12.84 -11.24
N GLU A 24 -25.12 12.37 -12.49
CA GLU A 24 -26.39 12.26 -13.22
C GLU A 24 -26.53 10.88 -13.86
N TRP A 25 -27.71 10.28 -13.72
CA TRP A 25 -28.08 9.02 -14.36
C TRP A 25 -29.59 8.90 -14.53
N THR A 26 -30.04 7.98 -15.37
CA THR A 26 -31.45 7.65 -15.49
C THR A 26 -31.70 6.32 -14.76
N PRO A 27 -32.51 6.30 -13.68
CA PRO A 27 -32.73 5.08 -12.90
C PRO A 27 -33.48 4.03 -13.72
N GLN A 28 -33.12 2.75 -13.51
CA GLN A 28 -33.78 1.61 -14.14
C GLN A 28 -34.89 1.01 -13.27
N TRP A 29 -34.87 1.32 -11.96
CA TRP A 29 -35.81 0.82 -10.96
C TRP A 29 -36.25 1.93 -10.01
N ASN A 30 -37.44 1.77 -9.42
CA ASN A 30 -37.97 2.73 -8.44
C ASN A 30 -37.17 2.75 -7.13
N ARG A 31 -36.33 1.77 -6.89
CA ARG A 31 -35.45 1.71 -5.73
C ARG A 31 -34.01 1.97 -6.18
N GLN A 32 -33.40 2.99 -5.60
CA GLN A 32 -31.99 3.33 -5.86
C GLN A 32 -31.18 3.23 -4.58
N ILE A 33 -30.07 2.51 -4.63
CA ILE A 33 -29.10 2.50 -3.54
C ILE A 33 -27.83 3.19 -4.01
N LEU A 34 -27.34 4.09 -3.18
CA LEU A 34 -26.10 4.83 -3.34
C LEU A 34 -25.11 4.37 -2.26
N GLN A 35 -23.87 4.16 -2.63
CA GLN A 35 -22.84 3.68 -1.71
C GLN A 35 -21.51 4.38 -1.97
N LEU A 36 -20.95 5.02 -0.93
CA LEU A 36 -19.55 5.44 -0.97
C LEU A 36 -18.67 4.25 -0.54
N PRO A 37 -17.62 3.90 -1.29
CA PRO A 37 -16.68 2.85 -0.90
C PRO A 37 -16.14 3.06 0.52
N VAL A 38 -15.94 1.98 1.26
CA VAL A 38 -15.36 2.05 2.61
C VAL A 38 -13.87 1.73 2.62
N TRP A 39 -13.33 1.31 1.49
CA TRP A 39 -11.92 1.01 1.27
C TRP A 39 -11.56 1.12 -0.21
N THR A 40 -10.28 1.06 -0.52
CA THR A 40 -9.75 1.00 -1.89
C THR A 40 -8.86 -0.23 -2.07
N PRO A 41 -8.86 -0.92 -3.23
CA PRO A 41 -7.92 -1.98 -3.54
C PRO A 41 -6.46 -1.56 -3.28
N GLY A 42 -5.63 -2.51 -2.83
CA GLY A 42 -4.27 -2.24 -2.38
C GLY A 42 -4.16 -1.72 -0.94
N SER A 43 -5.29 -1.36 -0.30
CA SER A 43 -5.30 -0.85 1.07
C SER A 43 -6.33 -1.56 1.94
N TYR A 44 -5.92 -2.60 2.63
CA TYR A 44 -6.79 -3.51 3.40
C TYR A 44 -7.15 -2.93 4.78
N THR A 45 -7.75 -1.74 4.79
CA THR A 45 -8.28 -1.10 6.00
C THR A 45 -9.53 -0.28 5.68
N VAL A 46 -10.52 -0.36 6.57
CA VAL A 46 -11.73 0.49 6.48
C VAL A 46 -11.34 1.94 6.80
N ARG A 47 -11.72 2.86 5.91
CA ARG A 47 -11.33 4.27 5.97
C ARG A 47 -12.47 5.22 6.28
N ASP A 48 -13.71 4.72 6.38
CA ASP A 48 -14.89 5.53 6.71
C ASP A 48 -14.98 6.85 5.90
N HIS A 49 -14.73 6.81 4.58
CA HIS A 49 -14.72 8.00 3.70
C HIS A 49 -15.96 8.89 3.87
N ALA A 50 -17.09 8.27 4.23
CA ALA A 50 -18.35 9.00 4.49
C ALA A 50 -18.28 9.99 5.66
N GLN A 51 -17.23 9.97 6.50
CA GLN A 51 -16.99 11.00 7.54
C GLN A 51 -16.73 12.39 6.94
N HIS A 52 -16.16 12.42 5.73
CA HIS A 52 -15.81 13.65 5.02
C HIS A 52 -16.94 14.16 4.11
N LEU A 53 -18.05 13.39 4.02
CA LEU A 53 -19.16 13.70 3.14
C LEU A 53 -20.18 14.60 3.83
N HIS A 54 -20.56 15.69 3.15
CA HIS A 54 -21.65 16.58 3.61
C HIS A 54 -22.48 17.09 2.42
N SER A 55 -23.56 17.82 2.72
CA SER A 55 -24.45 18.47 1.73
C SER A 55 -25.05 17.52 0.70
N LEU A 56 -25.28 16.25 1.06
CA LEU A 56 -25.83 15.24 0.18
C LEU A 56 -27.28 15.58 -0.20
N ARG A 57 -27.54 15.72 -1.49
CA ARG A 57 -28.86 16.04 -2.05
C ARG A 57 -29.09 15.25 -3.33
N LEU A 58 -30.20 14.53 -3.38
CA LEU A 58 -30.71 13.86 -4.56
C LEU A 58 -31.95 14.59 -5.06
N SER A 59 -32.05 14.85 -6.35
CA SER A 59 -33.22 15.46 -6.98
C SER A 59 -33.63 14.72 -8.26
N ASN A 60 -34.91 14.83 -8.58
CA ASN A 60 -35.52 14.40 -9.82
C ASN A 60 -36.16 15.63 -10.43
N GLY A 61 -35.55 16.22 -11.45
CA GLY A 61 -35.92 17.53 -11.92
C GLY A 61 -35.86 18.58 -10.79
N SER A 62 -37.00 19.26 -10.49
CA SER A 62 -37.10 20.24 -9.41
C SER A 62 -37.43 19.62 -8.03
N SER A 63 -37.70 18.33 -7.95
CA SER A 63 -38.20 17.63 -6.75
C SER A 63 -37.04 17.03 -5.97
N ILE A 64 -36.87 17.41 -4.69
CA ILE A 64 -35.88 16.81 -3.79
C ILE A 64 -36.39 15.45 -3.34
N GLN A 65 -35.55 14.43 -3.47
CA GLN A 65 -35.84 13.08 -3.06
C GLN A 65 -35.35 12.81 -1.64
N THR A 66 -36.09 11.97 -0.91
CA THR A 66 -35.69 11.57 0.46
C THR A 66 -34.68 10.44 0.40
N LEU A 67 -33.54 10.64 1.02
CA LEU A 67 -32.50 9.62 1.20
C LEU A 67 -32.59 9.03 2.61
N ARG A 68 -32.88 7.74 2.70
CA ARG A 68 -32.86 6.97 3.96
C ARG A 68 -31.51 6.30 4.12
N ARG A 69 -30.76 6.59 5.18
CA ARG A 69 -29.47 5.98 5.49
C ARG A 69 -29.65 4.51 5.88
N LEU A 70 -28.94 3.60 5.23
CA LEU A 70 -28.95 2.16 5.51
C LEU A 70 -27.74 1.74 6.35
N SER A 71 -26.58 2.40 6.14
CA SER A 71 -25.35 2.21 6.90
C SER A 71 -24.58 3.56 6.92
N PRO A 72 -23.43 3.67 7.60
CA PRO A 72 -22.62 4.90 7.56
C PRO A 72 -22.28 5.40 6.15
N SER A 73 -22.15 4.50 5.17
CA SER A 73 -21.72 4.81 3.79
C SER A 73 -22.76 4.48 2.72
N ARG A 74 -24.03 4.13 3.11
CA ARG A 74 -25.03 3.61 2.17
C ARG A 74 -26.39 4.26 2.38
N TRP A 75 -27.05 4.65 1.27
CA TRP A 75 -28.35 5.34 1.27
C TRP A 75 -29.32 4.70 0.30
N LEU A 76 -30.60 4.71 0.66
CA LEU A 76 -31.72 4.25 -0.15
C LEU A 76 -32.62 5.45 -0.52
N CYS A 77 -33.00 5.50 -1.78
CA CYS A 77 -34.08 6.34 -2.28
C CYS A 77 -35.17 5.47 -2.91
N GLU A 78 -36.42 5.73 -2.57
CA GLU A 78 -37.61 5.15 -3.21
C GLU A 78 -38.23 6.20 -4.13
N LEU A 79 -38.27 5.93 -5.43
CA LEU A 79 -38.70 6.85 -6.47
C LEU A 79 -40.14 6.62 -6.86
N THR A 80 -40.83 7.70 -7.19
CA THR A 80 -42.19 7.67 -7.76
C THR A 80 -42.20 7.71 -9.29
N SER A 81 -41.07 8.07 -9.92
CA SER A 81 -40.88 8.07 -11.37
C SER A 81 -39.43 7.68 -11.71
N LEU A 82 -39.20 7.25 -12.97
CA LEU A 82 -37.88 6.88 -13.49
C LEU A 82 -37.26 8.00 -14.35
N GLU A 83 -37.58 9.25 -14.05
CA GLU A 83 -36.92 10.39 -14.69
C GLU A 83 -35.47 10.54 -14.24
N PRO A 84 -34.61 11.24 -15.02
CA PRO A 84 -33.22 11.43 -14.67
C PRO A 84 -33.03 11.99 -13.26
N LEU A 85 -32.07 11.42 -12.54
CA LEU A 85 -31.66 11.84 -11.21
C LEU A 85 -30.39 12.67 -11.25
N SER A 86 -30.34 13.65 -10.36
CA SER A 86 -29.15 14.49 -10.10
C SER A 86 -28.79 14.39 -8.63
N LEU A 87 -27.59 13.90 -8.34
CA LEU A 87 -27.00 13.80 -7.02
C LEU A 87 -25.89 14.84 -6.87
N THR A 88 -25.94 15.63 -5.81
CA THR A 88 -24.88 16.57 -5.48
C THR A 88 -24.45 16.37 -4.03
N TYR A 89 -23.15 16.42 -3.78
CA TYR A 89 -22.56 16.34 -2.45
C TYR A 89 -21.16 16.96 -2.45
N ALA A 90 -20.62 17.14 -1.25
CA ALA A 90 -19.29 17.67 -1.05
C ALA A 90 -18.44 16.69 -0.23
N ILE A 91 -17.15 16.60 -0.56
CA ILE A 91 -16.15 15.80 0.16
C ILE A 91 -15.05 16.73 0.66
N GLU A 92 -14.84 16.78 1.98
CA GLU A 92 -13.64 17.43 2.54
C GLU A 92 -12.40 16.62 2.15
N SER A 93 -11.42 17.29 1.52
CA SER A 93 -10.20 16.67 0.97
C SER A 93 -8.97 17.40 1.53
N ARG A 94 -8.53 16.97 2.72
CA ARG A 94 -7.47 17.62 3.51
C ARG A 94 -6.30 16.70 3.84
N ASP A 95 -6.34 15.46 3.38
CA ASP A 95 -5.38 14.44 3.79
C ASP A 95 -4.62 13.87 2.59
N LEU A 96 -3.32 14.21 2.50
CA LEU A 96 -2.44 13.76 1.44
C LEU A 96 -1.91 12.36 1.75
N THR A 97 -2.63 11.36 1.33
CA THR A 97 -2.13 9.99 1.26
C THR A 97 -2.42 9.39 -0.11
N VAL A 98 -1.81 8.28 -0.45
CA VAL A 98 -2.10 7.56 -1.71
C VAL A 98 -3.53 6.99 -1.77
N ARG A 99 -4.32 7.12 -0.68
CA ARG A 99 -5.63 6.45 -0.47
C ARG A 99 -6.77 7.39 -0.14
N THR A 100 -6.48 8.67 0.07
CA THR A 100 -7.45 9.72 0.47
C THR A 100 -7.43 10.86 -0.54
N GLY A 101 -7.84 12.04 -0.16
CA GLY A 101 -7.85 13.19 -1.04
C GLY A 101 -7.29 14.46 -0.38
N LEU A 102 -6.43 15.16 -1.11
CA LEU A 102 -6.01 16.52 -0.83
C LEU A 102 -6.51 17.44 -1.96
N LEU A 103 -7.09 18.56 -1.57
CA LEU A 103 -7.30 19.72 -2.42
C LEU A 103 -6.78 20.93 -1.66
N ASP A 104 -5.77 21.62 -2.20
CA ASP A 104 -5.26 22.85 -1.63
C ASP A 104 -4.87 23.85 -2.74
N PRO A 105 -4.45 25.10 -2.42
CA PRO A 105 -4.10 26.10 -3.43
C PRO A 105 -2.96 25.71 -4.36
N ASP A 106 -2.14 24.73 -4.01
CA ASP A 106 -0.98 24.30 -4.80
C ASP A 106 -1.35 23.21 -5.79
N PHE A 107 -2.19 22.23 -5.36
CA PHE A 107 -2.59 21.09 -6.21
C PHE A 107 -3.77 20.29 -5.63
N ALA A 108 -4.30 19.38 -6.43
CA ALA A 108 -5.19 18.31 -5.99
C ALA A 108 -4.57 16.93 -6.24
N SER A 109 -4.76 16.02 -5.29
CA SER A 109 -4.42 14.59 -5.39
C SER A 109 -5.54 13.78 -4.75
N LEU A 110 -6.34 13.08 -5.56
CA LEU A 110 -7.57 12.42 -5.13
C LEU A 110 -7.55 10.94 -5.47
N SER A 111 -7.80 10.08 -4.49
CA SER A 111 -8.26 8.71 -4.72
C SER A 111 -9.75 8.74 -5.00
N LEU A 112 -10.18 8.38 -6.21
CA LEU A 112 -11.61 8.47 -6.56
C LEU A 112 -12.48 7.50 -5.75
N ALA A 113 -11.92 6.48 -5.13
CA ALA A 113 -12.63 5.63 -4.16
C ALA A 113 -13.11 6.42 -2.92
N SER A 114 -12.44 7.53 -2.57
CA SER A 114 -12.86 8.40 -1.48
C SER A 114 -13.88 9.48 -1.91
N VAL A 115 -14.15 9.60 -3.21
CA VAL A 115 -14.90 10.71 -3.79
C VAL A 115 -16.17 10.24 -4.49
N ALA A 116 -16.12 9.19 -5.31
CA ALA A 116 -17.23 8.76 -6.15
C ALA A 116 -18.14 7.74 -5.46
N MET A 117 -19.46 7.89 -5.61
CA MET A 117 -20.44 6.91 -5.13
C MET A 117 -20.77 5.88 -6.20
N GLU A 118 -20.84 4.61 -5.78
CA GLU A 118 -21.45 3.54 -6.56
C GLU A 118 -22.97 3.71 -6.57
N ILE A 119 -23.58 3.51 -7.74
CA ILE A 119 -25.02 3.43 -7.91
C ILE A 119 -25.39 1.98 -8.19
N GLU A 120 -26.19 1.36 -7.31
CA GLU A 120 -26.58 -0.04 -7.46
C GLU A 120 -27.22 -0.29 -8.84
N GLY A 121 -26.71 -1.30 -9.55
CA GLY A 121 -27.12 -1.64 -10.92
C GLY A 121 -26.36 -0.90 -12.03
N PHE A 122 -25.53 0.11 -11.67
CA PHE A 122 -24.74 0.86 -12.67
C PHE A 122 -23.25 0.56 -12.60
N ARG A 123 -22.82 -0.34 -11.73
CA ARG A 123 -21.39 -0.66 -11.53
C ARG A 123 -20.66 -0.98 -12.84
N TRP A 124 -21.26 -1.79 -13.70
CA TRP A 124 -20.66 -2.28 -14.95
C TRP A 124 -21.04 -1.43 -16.18
N MET A 125 -21.59 -0.23 -15.95
CA MET A 125 -21.93 0.71 -17.00
C MET A 125 -20.83 1.75 -17.16
N PRO A 126 -20.69 2.38 -18.34
CA PRO A 126 -19.73 3.46 -18.56
C PRO A 126 -19.95 4.66 -17.64
N HIS A 127 -18.86 5.20 -17.08
CA HIS A 127 -18.85 6.41 -16.27
C HIS A 127 -18.06 7.50 -17.00
N TYR A 128 -18.70 8.62 -17.29
CA TYR A 128 -18.05 9.78 -17.87
C TYR A 128 -17.66 10.75 -16.77
N LEU A 129 -16.40 11.16 -16.75
CA LEU A 129 -15.84 12.05 -15.75
C LEU A 129 -15.46 13.39 -16.38
N GLU A 130 -16.01 14.48 -15.87
CA GLU A 130 -15.62 15.86 -16.17
C GLU A 130 -14.98 16.47 -14.92
N VAL A 131 -13.89 17.22 -15.09
CA VAL A 131 -13.18 17.86 -13.99
C VAL A 131 -13.04 19.35 -14.28
N SER A 132 -13.57 20.18 -13.42
CA SER A 132 -13.38 21.62 -13.43
C SER A 132 -12.31 22.01 -12.41
N ALA A 133 -11.23 22.63 -12.87
CA ALA A 133 -10.08 23.02 -12.04
C ALA A 133 -9.70 24.49 -12.33
N PRO A 134 -8.87 25.14 -11.48
CA PRO A 134 -8.30 26.45 -11.78
C PRO A 134 -7.64 26.46 -13.16
N SER A 135 -7.79 27.55 -13.92
CA SER A 135 -7.38 27.62 -15.33
C SER A 135 -5.89 27.42 -15.60
N HIS A 136 -5.06 27.56 -14.58
CA HIS A 136 -3.61 27.35 -14.64
C HIS A 136 -3.17 25.95 -14.25
N TRP A 137 -4.10 25.07 -13.85
CA TRP A 137 -3.85 23.68 -13.52
C TRP A 137 -4.07 22.79 -14.74
N GLN A 138 -3.25 21.73 -14.84
CA GLN A 138 -3.46 20.61 -15.73
C GLN A 138 -4.03 19.43 -14.93
N VAL A 139 -4.95 18.69 -15.55
CA VAL A 139 -5.57 17.50 -14.94
C VAL A 139 -4.92 16.25 -15.54
N HIS A 140 -4.43 15.39 -14.68
CA HIS A 140 -3.73 14.15 -15.04
C HIS A 140 -4.46 12.96 -14.42
N LEU A 141 -4.85 12.02 -15.26
CA LEU A 141 -5.42 10.74 -14.84
C LEU A 141 -5.32 9.73 -16.00
N PRO A 142 -5.16 8.42 -15.72
CA PRO A 142 -4.90 7.40 -16.74
C PRO A 142 -6.18 6.84 -17.40
N LEU A 143 -7.22 7.65 -17.60
CA LEU A 143 -8.44 7.29 -18.32
C LEU A 143 -8.38 7.71 -19.80
N GLU A 144 -9.20 7.09 -20.63
CA GLU A 144 -9.38 7.50 -22.02
C GLU A 144 -10.05 8.85 -22.12
N SER A 145 -9.51 9.73 -22.97
CA SER A 145 -10.16 10.98 -23.29
C SER A 145 -11.45 10.73 -24.05
N SER A 146 -12.49 11.48 -23.72
CA SER A 146 -13.79 11.45 -24.39
C SER A 146 -14.23 12.86 -24.77
N PHE A 147 -15.31 12.99 -25.55
CA PHE A 147 -15.87 14.29 -25.90
C PHE A 147 -16.43 15.09 -24.72
N LYS A 148 -16.63 14.43 -23.56
CA LYS A 148 -17.10 15.02 -22.29
C LYS A 148 -16.06 14.95 -21.16
N GLY A 149 -14.78 14.94 -21.47
CA GLY A 149 -13.72 14.76 -20.48
C GLY A 149 -13.06 13.40 -20.59
N TRP A 150 -13.32 12.47 -19.66
CA TRP A 150 -12.73 11.13 -19.61
C TRP A 150 -13.80 10.04 -19.49
N LEU A 151 -13.44 8.84 -19.91
CA LEU A 151 -14.31 7.67 -19.86
C LEU A 151 -13.65 6.56 -19.03
N ALA A 152 -14.34 6.12 -17.98
CA ALA A 152 -14.11 4.85 -17.32
C ALA A 152 -15.10 3.81 -17.86
N GLU A 153 -14.60 2.61 -18.18
CA GLU A 153 -15.45 1.53 -18.75
C GLU A 153 -16.53 1.05 -17.77
N ASP A 154 -16.22 1.15 -16.46
CA ASP A 154 -17.12 0.80 -15.37
C ASP A 154 -16.75 1.56 -14.08
N PHE A 155 -17.46 1.28 -12.97
CA PHE A 155 -17.18 1.89 -11.69
C PHE A 155 -15.85 1.43 -11.08
N ASP A 156 -15.45 0.18 -11.30
CA ASP A 156 -14.17 -0.34 -10.81
C ASP A 156 -13.00 0.41 -11.45
N ALA A 157 -13.05 0.63 -12.77
CA ALA A 157 -12.07 1.44 -13.49
C ALA A 157 -12.07 2.91 -13.03
N LEU A 158 -13.25 3.47 -12.73
CA LEU A 158 -13.36 4.84 -12.24
C LEU A 158 -12.64 5.02 -10.91
N ILE A 159 -12.98 4.22 -9.89
CA ILE A 159 -12.43 4.40 -8.54
C ILE A 159 -10.99 3.91 -8.40
N ASP A 160 -10.53 3.07 -9.32
CA ASP A 160 -9.13 2.67 -9.44
C ASP A 160 -8.25 3.78 -10.04
N THR A 161 -8.84 4.84 -10.52
CA THR A 161 -8.13 5.97 -11.15
C THR A 161 -7.77 7.03 -10.12
N PRO A 162 -6.46 7.27 -9.84
CA PRO A 162 -6.06 8.46 -9.09
C PRO A 162 -6.16 9.69 -9.99
N LEU A 163 -6.64 10.81 -9.44
CA LEU A 163 -6.72 12.09 -10.11
C LEU A 163 -5.73 13.07 -9.50
N HIS A 164 -4.90 13.66 -10.34
CA HIS A 164 -3.98 14.73 -9.94
C HIS A 164 -4.25 15.97 -10.78
N ALA A 165 -4.31 17.14 -10.15
CA ALA A 165 -4.47 18.39 -10.87
C ALA A 165 -3.59 19.50 -10.25
N GLY A 166 -2.79 20.13 -11.10
CA GLY A 166 -1.83 21.14 -10.65
C GLY A 166 -0.79 21.48 -11.70
N PRO A 167 0.20 22.33 -11.39
CA PRO A 167 1.30 22.70 -12.28
C PRO A 167 2.49 21.73 -12.16
N PHE A 168 2.26 20.46 -12.44
CA PHE A 168 3.29 19.41 -12.25
C PHE A 168 4.24 19.29 -13.43
N ALA A 169 5.47 18.80 -13.14
CA ALA A 169 6.37 18.31 -14.18
C ALA A 169 5.94 16.90 -14.60
N VAL A 170 5.89 16.66 -15.90
CA VAL A 170 5.57 15.35 -16.49
C VAL A 170 6.73 14.95 -17.40
N GLU A 171 7.35 13.82 -17.05
CA GLU A 171 8.48 13.28 -17.80
C GLU A 171 8.04 12.00 -18.54
N PRO A 172 8.09 11.98 -19.87
CA PRO A 172 7.78 10.77 -20.63
C PRO A 172 8.94 9.78 -20.56
N PHE A 173 8.63 8.49 -20.49
CA PHE A 173 9.59 7.39 -20.66
C PHE A 173 8.95 6.22 -21.40
N THR A 174 9.76 5.23 -21.81
CA THR A 174 9.29 4.13 -22.64
C THR A 174 9.73 2.79 -22.07
N VAL A 175 8.81 1.84 -21.93
CA VAL A 175 9.09 0.47 -21.47
C VAL A 175 8.56 -0.53 -22.49
N HIS A 176 9.42 -1.40 -23.03
CA HIS A 176 9.06 -2.33 -24.12
C HIS A 176 8.29 -1.69 -25.29
N GLY A 177 8.64 -0.45 -25.63
CA GLY A 177 7.96 0.30 -26.72
C GLY A 177 6.65 0.97 -26.31
N HIS A 178 6.16 0.76 -25.08
CA HIS A 178 4.97 1.42 -24.55
C HIS A 178 5.32 2.73 -23.86
N ARG A 179 4.54 3.77 -24.17
CA ARG A 179 4.70 5.10 -23.57
C ARG A 179 4.16 5.12 -22.14
N HIS A 180 4.97 5.66 -21.23
CA HIS A 180 4.65 5.91 -19.83
C HIS A 180 4.87 7.38 -19.51
N GLU A 181 4.27 7.83 -18.42
CA GLU A 181 4.44 9.19 -17.91
C GLU A 181 4.80 9.13 -16.42
N LEU A 182 5.84 9.89 -16.04
CA LEU A 182 6.19 10.13 -14.65
C LEU A 182 5.71 11.53 -14.27
N LEU A 183 4.76 11.58 -13.34
CA LEU A 183 4.25 12.82 -12.76
C LEU A 183 5.00 13.10 -11.45
N LEU A 184 5.69 14.24 -11.37
CA LEU A 184 6.51 14.64 -10.23
C LEU A 184 5.81 15.72 -9.41
N ILE A 185 5.49 15.41 -8.15
CA ILE A 185 4.94 16.33 -7.17
C ILE A 185 6.02 16.60 -6.12
N GLY A 186 6.70 17.73 -6.27
CA GLY A 186 7.87 18.08 -5.50
C GLY A 186 9.19 17.63 -6.15
N ALA A 187 10.30 18.12 -5.61
CA ALA A 187 11.66 17.76 -6.04
C ALA A 187 12.60 17.70 -4.82
N PRO A 188 13.65 16.85 -4.85
CA PRO A 188 14.65 16.86 -3.80
C PRO A 188 15.45 18.17 -3.85
N PRO A 189 15.92 18.71 -2.70
CA PRO A 189 16.68 19.96 -2.64
C PRO A 189 17.95 19.96 -3.50
N SER A 190 18.55 18.80 -3.73
CA SER A 190 19.73 18.60 -4.58
C SER A 190 19.41 18.48 -6.07
N GLY A 191 18.13 18.50 -6.47
CA GLY A 191 17.68 18.08 -7.80
C GLY A 191 17.70 16.56 -7.97
N TRP A 192 17.12 16.10 -9.08
CA TRP A 192 17.14 14.69 -9.46
C TRP A 192 18.50 14.30 -10.05
N PRO A 193 18.99 13.07 -9.82
CA PRO A 193 20.15 12.56 -10.57
C PRO A 193 19.89 12.58 -12.08
N GLU A 194 20.90 12.83 -12.90
CA GLU A 194 20.79 12.80 -14.37
C GLU A 194 20.26 11.45 -14.89
N SER A 195 20.59 10.35 -14.19
CA SER A 195 20.14 9.00 -14.54
C SER A 195 18.72 8.67 -14.09
N PHE A 196 18.03 9.56 -13.35
CA PHE A 196 16.79 9.23 -12.63
C PHE A 196 15.73 8.60 -13.54
N ILE A 197 15.40 9.23 -14.67
CA ILE A 197 14.39 8.71 -15.60
C ILE A 197 14.85 7.39 -16.22
N SER A 198 16.12 7.30 -16.63
CA SER A 198 16.67 6.07 -17.21
C SER A 198 16.78 4.93 -16.18
N ASP A 199 16.97 5.25 -14.90
CA ASP A 199 16.97 4.24 -13.83
C ASP A 199 15.55 3.67 -13.63
N ILE A 200 14.53 4.52 -13.63
CA ILE A 200 13.12 4.11 -13.59
C ILE A 200 12.79 3.22 -14.80
N GLU A 201 13.15 3.66 -16.00
CA GLU A 201 12.92 2.89 -17.23
C GLU A 201 13.54 1.49 -17.14
N ARG A 202 14.81 1.38 -16.68
CA ARG A 202 15.48 0.09 -16.52
C ARG A 202 14.86 -0.79 -15.46
N VAL A 203 14.38 -0.24 -14.33
CA VAL A 203 13.67 -1.00 -13.29
C VAL A 203 12.34 -1.54 -13.83
N CYS A 204 11.57 -0.72 -14.55
CA CYS A 204 10.33 -1.15 -15.19
C CYS A 204 10.59 -2.22 -16.27
N GLN A 205 11.68 -2.06 -17.04
CA GLN A 205 12.11 -3.03 -18.05
C GLN A 205 12.46 -4.39 -17.38
N ALA A 206 13.25 -4.36 -16.29
CA ALA A 206 13.60 -5.58 -15.54
C ALA A 206 12.36 -6.29 -14.97
N THR A 207 11.32 -5.54 -14.62
CA THR A 207 10.04 -6.12 -14.19
C THR A 207 9.32 -6.83 -15.34
N CYS A 208 9.29 -6.24 -16.53
CA CYS A 208 8.74 -6.88 -17.73
C CYS A 208 9.52 -8.16 -18.07
N ASP A 209 10.86 -8.11 -17.98
CA ASP A 209 11.73 -9.27 -18.23
C ASP A 209 11.48 -10.39 -17.20
N LEU A 210 11.23 -10.06 -15.92
CA LEU A 210 10.82 -11.01 -14.89
C LEU A 210 9.52 -11.73 -15.30
N MET A 211 8.53 -10.97 -15.74
CA MET A 211 7.21 -11.52 -16.11
C MET A 211 7.20 -12.14 -17.51
N GLY A 212 8.18 -11.81 -18.37
CA GLY A 212 8.28 -12.32 -19.72
C GLY A 212 7.25 -11.74 -20.71
N THR A 213 6.64 -10.61 -20.36
CA THR A 213 5.61 -9.93 -21.17
C THR A 213 5.77 -8.42 -21.09
N PRO A 214 5.34 -7.66 -22.11
CA PRO A 214 5.25 -6.22 -22.02
C PRO A 214 4.27 -5.78 -20.92
N PRO A 215 4.29 -4.48 -20.52
CA PRO A 215 3.45 -3.99 -19.44
C PRO A 215 1.96 -4.12 -19.77
N PRO A 216 1.13 -4.74 -18.90
CA PRO A 216 -0.28 -4.97 -19.20
C PRO A 216 -1.13 -3.69 -19.31
N ALA A 217 -0.67 -2.59 -18.75
CA ALA A 217 -1.32 -1.28 -18.89
C ALA A 217 -1.18 -0.67 -20.28
N GLY A 218 -0.21 -1.16 -21.12
CA GLY A 218 0.07 -0.63 -22.46
C GLY A 218 0.54 0.84 -22.40
N ASP A 219 0.05 1.66 -23.33
CA ASP A 219 0.51 3.05 -23.53
C ASP A 219 -0.13 4.08 -22.58
N ARG A 220 -0.80 3.65 -21.51
CA ARG A 220 -1.53 4.54 -20.59
C ARG A 220 -1.05 4.45 -19.14
N TYR A 221 0.20 4.04 -18.91
CA TYR A 221 0.67 3.93 -17.55
C TYR A 221 1.23 5.26 -17.03
N GLN A 222 0.75 5.67 -15.86
CA GLN A 222 1.15 6.88 -15.17
C GLN A 222 1.77 6.55 -13.82
N LEU A 223 3.05 6.83 -13.64
CA LEU A 223 3.75 6.75 -12.36
C LEU A 223 3.70 8.13 -11.70
N VAL A 224 3.16 8.22 -10.51
CA VAL A 224 3.06 9.47 -9.75
C VAL A 224 3.97 9.40 -8.53
N LEU A 225 4.91 10.32 -8.41
CA LEU A 225 5.82 10.40 -7.27
C LEU A 225 5.61 11.69 -6.49
N GLN A 226 5.15 11.55 -5.27
CA GLN A 226 4.95 12.64 -4.30
C GLN A 226 6.11 12.63 -3.31
N LEU A 227 6.94 13.70 -3.31
CA LEU A 227 8.01 13.88 -2.33
C LEU A 227 7.50 14.64 -1.10
N LEU A 228 7.63 14.01 0.05
CA LEU A 228 7.16 14.52 1.34
C LEU A 228 8.33 14.70 2.32
N GLU A 229 8.13 15.48 3.38
CA GLU A 229 9.07 15.52 4.49
C GLU A 229 9.17 14.17 5.20
N LYS A 230 8.04 13.49 5.34
CA LYS A 230 7.91 12.15 5.92
C LYS A 230 6.90 11.37 5.10
N GLY A 231 7.24 10.17 4.73
CA GLY A 231 6.37 9.28 3.98
C GLY A 231 7.16 8.17 3.31
N TYR A 232 6.56 7.02 3.19
CA TYR A 232 7.04 5.88 2.43
C TYR A 232 5.85 4.98 2.13
N GLY A 233 5.67 4.59 0.89
CA GLY A 233 4.67 3.64 0.44
C GLY A 233 4.09 4.02 -0.91
N GLY A 234 3.33 3.11 -1.47
CA GLY A 234 2.65 3.29 -2.72
C GLY A 234 1.22 2.77 -2.69
N LEU A 235 0.56 2.90 -3.81
CA LEU A 235 -0.69 2.27 -4.13
C LEU A 235 -0.73 2.00 -5.63
N GLU A 236 -0.88 0.75 -5.93
CA GLU A 236 -0.97 0.22 -7.27
C GLU A 236 -2.36 0.36 -7.86
N HIS A 237 -2.42 0.61 -9.17
CA HIS A 237 -3.63 0.71 -9.98
C HIS A 237 -3.46 -0.02 -11.32
N ASP A 238 -4.54 -0.27 -12.03
CA ASP A 238 -4.49 -0.98 -13.33
C ASP A 238 -3.64 -0.23 -14.38
N HIS A 239 -3.68 1.11 -14.33
CA HIS A 239 -3.00 1.98 -15.29
C HIS A 239 -2.11 3.05 -14.63
N SER A 240 -1.82 2.93 -13.35
CA SER A 240 -0.92 3.86 -12.64
C SER A 240 -0.39 3.26 -11.35
N ALA A 241 0.55 3.97 -10.73
CA ALA A 241 0.88 3.81 -9.32
C ALA A 241 1.15 5.19 -8.71
N VAL A 242 0.71 5.39 -7.47
CA VAL A 242 0.96 6.61 -6.71
C VAL A 242 1.91 6.30 -5.57
N LEU A 243 3.07 6.94 -5.56
CA LEU A 243 4.13 6.72 -4.59
C LEU A 243 4.33 7.96 -3.71
N GLN A 244 4.55 7.73 -2.44
CA GLN A 244 5.00 8.75 -1.48
C GLN A 244 6.37 8.38 -0.96
N PHE A 245 7.31 9.32 -1.02
CA PHE A 245 8.67 9.09 -0.57
C PHE A 245 9.25 10.29 0.18
N ASN A 246 10.11 10.00 1.18
CA ASN A 246 10.78 11.03 1.95
C ASN A 246 11.92 11.65 1.13
N TRP A 247 11.83 12.95 0.81
CA TRP A 247 12.84 13.66 0.04
C TRP A 247 14.24 13.67 0.73
N SER A 248 14.30 13.66 2.07
CA SER A 248 15.59 13.66 2.78
C SER A 248 16.34 12.33 2.65
N ALA A 249 15.64 11.21 2.45
CA ALA A 249 16.27 9.90 2.25
C ALA A 249 17.06 9.86 0.94
N LEU A 250 16.67 10.64 -0.07
CA LEU A 250 17.34 10.73 -1.37
C LEU A 250 18.75 11.30 -1.32
N ALA A 251 19.15 11.93 -0.21
CA ALA A 251 20.53 12.36 0.01
C ALA A 251 21.52 11.19 0.16
N SER A 252 21.04 9.95 0.35
CA SER A 252 21.84 8.75 0.49
C SER A 252 21.65 7.77 -0.65
N LYS A 253 22.71 7.01 -1.00
CA LYS A 253 22.62 5.92 -1.98
C LYS A 253 21.59 4.87 -1.56
N LYS A 254 21.49 4.56 -0.26
CA LYS A 254 20.50 3.62 0.27
C LYS A 254 19.08 4.13 0.04
N GLY A 255 18.80 5.39 0.34
CA GLY A 255 17.47 5.96 0.14
C GLY A 255 17.07 6.03 -1.34
N TYR A 256 18.02 6.38 -2.24
CA TYR A 256 17.75 6.32 -3.67
C TYR A 256 17.43 4.90 -4.15
N ARG A 257 18.19 3.90 -3.70
CA ARG A 257 17.91 2.49 -3.98
C ARG A 257 16.53 2.07 -3.46
N GLN A 258 16.16 2.49 -2.25
CA GLN A 258 14.82 2.22 -1.69
C GLN A 258 13.69 2.86 -2.51
N LEU A 259 13.92 4.04 -3.11
CA LEU A 259 12.97 4.60 -4.05
C LEU A 259 12.82 3.72 -5.31
N LEU A 260 13.92 3.22 -5.86
CA LEU A 260 13.88 2.33 -7.03
C LEU A 260 13.23 0.97 -6.69
N GLN A 261 13.44 0.45 -5.48
CA GLN A 261 12.73 -0.74 -4.97
C GLN A 261 11.22 -0.49 -4.90
N LEU A 262 10.80 0.64 -4.31
CA LEU A 262 9.39 1.02 -4.24
C LEU A 262 8.76 1.16 -5.65
N ILE A 263 9.46 1.79 -6.59
CA ILE A 263 9.01 1.89 -7.99
C ILE A 263 8.83 0.51 -8.60
N GLY A 264 9.79 -0.38 -8.42
CA GLY A 264 9.71 -1.76 -8.91
C GLY A 264 8.56 -2.55 -8.27
N HIS A 265 8.33 -2.38 -6.98
CA HIS A 265 7.24 -2.98 -6.22
C HIS A 265 5.87 -2.58 -6.83
N GLU A 266 5.60 -1.28 -6.91
CA GLU A 266 4.33 -0.78 -7.44
C GLU A 266 4.16 -1.08 -8.94
N TYR A 267 5.26 -1.14 -9.69
CA TYR A 267 5.21 -1.47 -11.11
C TYR A 267 4.90 -2.96 -11.35
N LEU A 268 5.44 -3.87 -10.52
CA LEU A 268 5.17 -5.30 -10.61
C LEU A 268 3.70 -5.63 -10.31
N HIS A 269 3.05 -4.81 -9.51
CA HIS A 269 1.63 -4.96 -9.21
C HIS A 269 0.71 -4.86 -10.45
N GLN A 270 1.16 -4.31 -11.58
CA GLN A 270 0.38 -4.39 -12.82
C GLN A 270 -0.02 -5.84 -13.18
N TRP A 271 0.87 -6.80 -12.88
CA TRP A 271 0.62 -8.23 -13.00
C TRP A 271 0.06 -8.80 -11.70
N ASN A 272 0.85 -8.78 -10.66
CA ASN A 272 0.58 -9.34 -9.34
C ASN A 272 0.33 -8.19 -8.36
N VAL A 273 -0.84 -7.73 -8.17
CA VAL A 273 -2.16 -8.21 -7.84
C VAL A 273 -3.27 -7.64 -8.77
N ARG A 274 -2.93 -6.68 -9.64
CA ARG A 274 -4.00 -5.98 -10.36
C ARG A 274 -4.74 -6.90 -11.34
N ARG A 275 -4.03 -7.81 -12.00
CA ARG A 275 -4.59 -8.73 -12.97
C ARG A 275 -4.53 -10.19 -12.53
N LEU A 276 -3.39 -10.66 -12.05
CA LEU A 276 -3.26 -11.93 -11.33
C LEU A 276 -3.72 -11.69 -9.88
N ARG A 277 -5.02 -11.86 -9.65
CA ARG A 277 -5.73 -11.43 -8.44
C ARG A 277 -6.29 -12.62 -7.68
N PRO A 278 -6.17 -12.66 -6.34
CA PRO A 278 -6.88 -13.65 -5.52
C PRO A 278 -8.38 -13.67 -5.80
N VAL A 279 -8.98 -14.86 -5.81
CA VAL A 279 -10.39 -15.06 -6.15
C VAL A 279 -11.33 -14.30 -5.22
N GLU A 280 -10.98 -14.15 -3.96
CA GLU A 280 -11.76 -13.43 -2.94
C GLU A 280 -11.92 -11.95 -3.27
N LEU A 281 -10.99 -11.39 -4.06
CA LEU A 281 -11.01 -10.01 -4.52
C LEU A 281 -11.66 -9.84 -5.91
N ARG A 282 -12.38 -10.85 -6.42
CA ARG A 282 -13.07 -10.81 -7.72
C ARG A 282 -14.54 -11.23 -7.64
N PRO A 283 -15.47 -10.28 -7.87
CA PRO A 283 -15.28 -8.82 -7.94
C PRO A 283 -14.96 -8.24 -6.55
N TYR A 284 -14.47 -7.03 -6.50
CA TYR A 284 -14.29 -6.32 -5.23
C TYR A 284 -15.65 -6.06 -4.56
N ASP A 285 -15.71 -6.22 -3.23
CA ASP A 285 -16.81 -5.71 -2.41
C ASP A 285 -16.36 -4.45 -1.67
N TYR A 286 -16.76 -3.28 -2.18
CA TYR A 286 -16.39 -1.99 -1.59
C TYR A 286 -17.19 -1.63 -0.33
N SER A 287 -18.13 -2.46 0.08
CA SER A 287 -19.01 -2.20 1.22
C SER A 287 -18.43 -2.65 2.56
N GLN A 288 -17.46 -3.56 2.55
CA GLN A 288 -16.92 -4.22 3.73
C GLN A 288 -15.52 -4.81 3.50
N PRO A 289 -14.80 -5.16 4.58
CA PRO A 289 -13.57 -5.93 4.48
C PRO A 289 -13.76 -7.27 3.78
N VAL A 290 -12.78 -7.67 2.97
CA VAL A 290 -12.74 -8.97 2.29
C VAL A 290 -11.57 -9.78 2.85
N ILE A 291 -11.85 -10.90 3.52
CA ILE A 291 -10.80 -11.80 4.00
C ILE A 291 -10.15 -12.45 2.78
N CYS A 292 -8.84 -12.35 2.69
CA CYS A 292 -8.07 -12.83 1.55
C CYS A 292 -6.75 -13.43 2.03
N GLU A 293 -6.61 -14.74 1.92
CA GLU A 293 -5.36 -15.44 2.21
C GLU A 293 -4.28 -15.07 1.19
N GLY A 294 -4.65 -14.89 -0.08
CA GLY A 294 -3.73 -14.63 -1.18
C GLY A 294 -2.91 -13.35 -1.08
N LEU A 295 -3.10 -12.51 -0.03
CA LEU A 295 -2.29 -11.30 0.18
C LEU A 295 -0.80 -11.62 0.39
N TRP A 296 -0.44 -12.78 0.95
CA TRP A 296 0.95 -13.17 1.06
C TRP A 296 1.62 -13.35 -0.30
N PHE A 297 0.86 -13.86 -1.29
CA PHE A 297 1.35 -14.01 -2.66
C PHE A 297 1.45 -12.66 -3.36
N ALA A 298 0.39 -11.84 -3.25
CA ALA A 298 0.34 -10.52 -3.85
C ALA A 298 1.52 -9.64 -3.38
N GLU A 299 1.71 -9.53 -2.09
CA GLU A 299 2.65 -8.59 -1.49
C GLU A 299 4.02 -9.23 -1.18
N GLY A 300 4.00 -10.47 -0.70
CA GLY A 300 5.24 -11.15 -0.32
C GLY A 300 6.13 -11.47 -1.52
N ILE A 301 5.56 -11.95 -2.62
CA ILE A 301 6.33 -12.18 -3.86
C ILE A 301 6.81 -10.86 -4.45
N THR A 302 5.98 -9.83 -4.44
CA THR A 302 6.36 -8.51 -4.93
C THR A 302 7.50 -7.92 -4.08
N SER A 303 7.41 -8.01 -2.73
CA SER A 303 8.48 -7.58 -1.80
C SER A 303 9.77 -8.42 -1.92
N TYR A 304 9.69 -9.67 -2.37
CA TYR A 304 10.88 -10.45 -2.68
C TYR A 304 11.59 -9.90 -3.92
N TYR A 305 10.84 -9.63 -5.00
CA TYR A 305 11.43 -9.19 -6.25
C TYR A 305 11.83 -7.72 -6.27
N ASP A 306 11.17 -6.85 -5.51
CA ASP A 306 11.53 -5.43 -5.46
C ASP A 306 12.99 -5.21 -5.02
N LEU A 307 13.54 -6.11 -4.19
CA LEU A 307 14.95 -6.12 -3.80
C LEU A 307 15.89 -6.38 -5.00
N PHE A 308 15.48 -7.27 -5.92
CA PHE A 308 16.31 -7.70 -7.06
C PHE A 308 16.19 -6.77 -8.26
N LEU A 309 15.06 -6.12 -8.44
CA LEU A 309 14.80 -5.28 -9.63
C LEU A 309 15.86 -4.18 -9.84
N PRO A 310 16.31 -3.41 -8.83
CA PRO A 310 17.39 -2.44 -9.02
C PRO A 310 18.73 -3.08 -9.38
N LEU A 311 19.01 -4.31 -8.93
CA LEU A 311 20.21 -5.04 -9.33
C LEU A 311 20.14 -5.45 -10.79
N TRP A 312 19.03 -6.05 -11.22
CA TRP A 312 18.84 -6.45 -12.62
C TRP A 312 18.79 -5.26 -13.58
N ALA A 313 18.32 -4.12 -13.10
CA ALA A 313 18.37 -2.84 -13.81
C ALA A 313 19.79 -2.22 -13.88
N GLY A 314 20.79 -2.79 -13.19
CA GLY A 314 22.14 -2.22 -13.10
C GLY A 314 22.24 -0.93 -12.28
N CYS A 315 21.26 -0.68 -11.37
CA CYS A 315 21.20 0.50 -10.52
C CYS A 315 21.83 0.27 -9.13
N THR A 316 22.20 -0.97 -8.82
CA THR A 316 22.84 -1.37 -7.56
C THR A 316 23.77 -2.56 -7.79
N ASP A 317 24.48 -2.99 -6.75
CA ASP A 317 25.39 -4.15 -6.80
C ASP A 317 24.96 -5.26 -5.83
N GLN A 318 25.61 -6.43 -5.93
CA GLN A 318 25.31 -7.61 -5.10
C GLN A 318 25.54 -7.36 -3.61
N THR A 319 26.52 -6.54 -3.23
CA THR A 319 26.80 -6.23 -1.83
C THR A 319 25.61 -5.49 -1.21
N MET A 320 25.12 -4.48 -1.92
CA MET A 320 23.96 -3.70 -1.47
C MET A 320 22.67 -4.52 -1.45
N LEU A 321 22.47 -5.43 -2.42
CA LEU A 321 21.36 -6.38 -2.39
C LEU A 321 21.43 -7.27 -1.14
N LEU A 322 22.60 -7.82 -0.82
CA LEU A 322 22.77 -8.68 0.36
C LEU A 322 22.57 -7.93 1.67
N GLU A 323 22.92 -6.64 1.73
CA GLU A 323 22.60 -5.78 2.88
C GLU A 323 21.10 -5.64 3.08
N ASP A 324 20.36 -5.26 2.03
CA ASP A 324 18.90 -5.08 2.08
C ASP A 324 18.19 -6.41 2.38
N PHE A 325 18.60 -7.49 1.73
CA PHE A 325 18.06 -8.82 1.96
C PHE A 325 18.34 -9.31 3.39
N GLY A 326 19.55 -9.06 3.91
CA GLY A 326 19.90 -9.35 5.30
C GLY A 326 19.03 -8.57 6.30
N GLU A 327 18.69 -7.31 6.02
CA GLU A 327 17.76 -6.51 6.84
C GLU A 327 16.35 -7.11 6.82
N GLU A 328 15.84 -7.52 5.66
CA GLU A 328 14.51 -8.15 5.54
C GLU A 328 14.44 -9.48 6.29
N LEU A 329 15.39 -10.39 6.07
CA LEU A 329 15.45 -11.65 6.79
C LEU A 329 15.63 -11.45 8.31
N SER A 330 16.45 -10.47 8.72
CA SER A 330 16.62 -10.13 10.14
C SER A 330 15.28 -9.67 10.76
N SER A 331 14.48 -8.92 10.02
CA SER A 331 13.18 -8.44 10.49
C SER A 331 12.21 -9.59 10.77
N VAL A 332 12.27 -10.67 9.97
CA VAL A 332 11.49 -11.90 10.17
C VAL A 332 12.04 -12.70 11.34
N LEU A 333 13.35 -13.00 11.33
CA LEU A 333 14.00 -13.84 12.35
C LEU A 333 13.91 -13.25 13.75
N MET A 334 13.99 -11.91 13.86
CA MET A 334 13.95 -11.19 15.13
C MET A 334 12.53 -10.82 15.59
N SER A 335 11.49 -11.14 14.80
CA SER A 335 10.10 -10.90 15.17
C SER A 335 9.58 -12.01 16.09
N PRO A 336 9.21 -11.72 17.35
CA PRO A 336 8.56 -12.71 18.22
C PRO A 336 7.20 -13.17 17.67
N GLY A 337 6.53 -12.31 16.89
CA GLY A 337 5.23 -12.58 16.29
C GLY A 337 5.21 -13.82 15.39
N ARG A 338 6.36 -14.19 14.78
CA ARG A 338 6.45 -15.37 13.91
C ARG A 338 6.18 -16.71 14.62
N SER A 339 6.28 -16.75 15.95
CA SER A 339 5.93 -17.92 16.77
C SER A 339 4.48 -17.92 17.26
N ILE A 340 3.70 -16.90 16.90
CA ILE A 340 2.34 -16.68 17.34
C ILE A 340 1.35 -16.69 16.18
N GLN A 341 1.76 -16.11 15.04
CA GLN A 341 0.93 -15.95 13.85
C GLN A 341 1.61 -16.59 12.65
N SER A 342 0.89 -17.44 11.93
CA SER A 342 1.34 -18.00 10.65
C SER A 342 1.23 -16.96 9.52
N LEU A 343 1.72 -17.30 8.34
CA LEU A 343 1.61 -16.41 7.18
C LEU A 343 0.17 -16.27 6.69
N SER A 344 -0.57 -17.38 6.59
CA SER A 344 -2.00 -17.36 6.24
C SER A 344 -2.80 -16.51 7.21
N MET A 345 -2.62 -16.71 8.52
CA MET A 345 -3.27 -15.86 9.54
C MET A 345 -2.91 -14.39 9.39
N SER A 346 -1.65 -14.06 9.06
CA SER A 346 -1.22 -12.67 8.87
C SER A 346 -1.94 -12.00 7.70
N ALA A 347 -2.15 -12.73 6.61
CA ALA A 347 -2.88 -12.26 5.44
C ALA A 347 -4.39 -12.08 5.74
N GLU A 348 -5.02 -13.09 6.32
CA GLU A 348 -6.45 -13.05 6.66
C GLU A 348 -6.81 -11.96 7.67
N GLU A 349 -5.93 -11.74 8.65
CA GLU A 349 -6.12 -10.76 9.72
C GLU A 349 -5.60 -9.34 9.37
N ALA A 350 -5.16 -9.10 8.13
CA ALA A 350 -4.56 -7.83 7.71
C ALA A 350 -5.41 -6.61 8.12
N TRP A 351 -6.71 -6.65 7.89
CA TRP A 351 -7.67 -5.59 8.17
C TRP A 351 -7.72 -5.11 9.62
N VAL A 352 -7.47 -6.00 10.56
CA VAL A 352 -7.63 -5.72 12.00
C VAL A 352 -6.30 -5.73 12.75
N LYS A 353 -5.23 -6.24 12.14
CA LYS A 353 -3.91 -6.33 12.77
C LYS A 353 -2.86 -5.47 12.07
N LEU A 354 -2.40 -5.82 10.87
CA LEU A 354 -1.27 -5.16 10.23
C LEU A 354 -1.53 -3.66 10.01
N TYR A 355 -2.70 -3.30 9.49
CA TYR A 355 -3.08 -1.91 9.21
C TYR A 355 -3.61 -1.16 10.44
N LYS A 356 -3.79 -1.85 11.57
CA LYS A 356 -4.18 -1.26 12.88
C LYS A 356 -3.15 -1.58 13.95
N ALA A 357 -1.86 -1.43 13.60
CA ALA A 357 -0.76 -1.76 14.49
C ALA A 357 -0.82 -1.02 15.83
N THR A 358 -0.57 -1.76 16.90
CA THR A 358 -0.47 -1.28 18.27
C THR A 358 0.96 -1.41 18.78
N PRO A 359 1.32 -0.86 19.93
CA PRO A 359 2.64 -1.08 20.53
C PRO A 359 3.01 -2.56 20.73
N ALA A 360 2.02 -3.46 20.90
CA ALA A 360 2.23 -4.89 21.06
C ALA A 360 2.35 -5.65 19.72
N SER A 361 2.01 -5.05 18.61
CA SER A 361 1.94 -5.72 17.30
C SER A 361 3.26 -6.41 16.92
N ARG A 362 4.40 -5.76 17.16
CA ARG A 362 5.73 -6.35 16.86
C ARG A 362 6.05 -7.61 17.68
N ASP A 363 5.38 -7.82 18.81
CA ASP A 363 5.59 -8.99 19.67
C ASP A 363 4.56 -10.10 19.44
N THR A 364 3.47 -9.81 18.72
CA THR A 364 2.31 -10.71 18.55
C THR A 364 1.90 -10.94 17.11
N GLN A 365 2.46 -10.20 16.17
CA GLN A 365 2.09 -10.24 14.76
C GLN A 365 3.35 -10.36 13.90
N ILE A 366 3.18 -10.92 12.70
CA ILE A 366 4.18 -10.91 11.63
C ILE A 366 3.58 -10.23 10.39
N SER A 367 4.40 -9.52 9.63
CA SER A 367 3.96 -8.91 8.36
C SER A 367 3.94 -9.95 7.26
N TYR A 368 2.82 -10.09 6.56
CA TYR A 368 2.71 -10.97 5.39
C TYR A 368 3.54 -10.47 4.20
N TYR A 369 3.93 -9.20 4.15
CA TYR A 369 4.94 -8.68 3.22
C TYR A 369 6.28 -9.37 3.45
N ARG A 370 6.83 -9.23 4.65
CA ARG A 370 8.17 -9.71 5.00
C ARG A 370 8.26 -11.22 5.13
N LEU A 371 7.29 -11.82 5.83
CA LEU A 371 7.24 -13.27 5.94
C LEU A 371 6.95 -13.91 4.59
N GLY A 372 6.07 -13.28 3.78
CA GLY A 372 5.80 -13.70 2.40
C GLY A 372 7.02 -13.60 1.50
N ALA A 373 7.83 -12.54 1.60
CA ALA A 373 9.10 -12.42 0.88
C ALA A 373 10.09 -13.52 1.28
N ALA A 374 10.16 -13.86 2.57
CA ALA A 374 10.98 -14.95 3.06
C ALA A 374 10.50 -16.33 2.57
N VAL A 375 9.18 -16.55 2.49
CA VAL A 375 8.61 -17.76 1.86
C VAL A 375 8.91 -17.78 0.37
N ALA A 376 8.74 -16.67 -0.35
CA ALA A 376 9.08 -16.55 -1.76
C ALA A 376 10.55 -16.89 -2.04
N PHE A 377 11.46 -16.42 -1.18
CA PHE A 377 12.87 -16.78 -1.23
C PHE A 377 13.08 -18.29 -1.06
N CYS A 378 12.51 -18.90 -0.03
CA CYS A 378 12.64 -20.35 0.21
C CYS A 378 12.05 -21.15 -0.96
N LEU A 379 10.90 -20.72 -1.48
CA LEU A 379 10.24 -21.35 -2.62
C LEU A 379 11.08 -21.24 -3.90
N ASP A 380 11.63 -20.06 -4.22
CA ASP A 380 12.47 -19.88 -5.42
C ASP A 380 13.75 -20.74 -5.33
N VAL A 381 14.42 -20.77 -4.18
CA VAL A 381 15.60 -21.62 -3.96
C VAL A 381 15.23 -23.10 -4.11
N ARG A 382 14.11 -23.51 -3.55
CA ARG A 382 13.64 -24.90 -3.62
C ARG A 382 13.28 -25.29 -5.06
N LEU A 383 12.56 -24.45 -5.79
CA LEU A 383 12.25 -24.66 -7.21
C LEU A 383 13.52 -24.76 -8.06
N ARG A 384 14.54 -23.92 -7.80
CA ARG A 384 15.83 -23.96 -8.51
C ARG A 384 16.59 -25.25 -8.27
N SER A 385 16.47 -25.86 -7.09
CA SER A 385 17.08 -27.17 -6.82
C SER A 385 16.51 -28.30 -7.67
N PHE A 386 15.33 -28.11 -8.26
CA PHE A 386 14.68 -29.01 -9.22
C PHE A 386 14.77 -28.54 -10.69
N GLY A 387 15.59 -27.52 -10.98
CA GLY A 387 15.72 -26.98 -12.33
C GLY A 387 14.57 -26.09 -12.78
N SER A 388 13.72 -25.64 -11.85
CA SER A 388 12.62 -24.71 -12.10
C SER A 388 12.89 -23.33 -11.45
N SER A 389 11.92 -22.46 -11.32
CA SER A 389 12.06 -21.15 -10.64
C SER A 389 10.72 -20.50 -10.34
N LEU A 390 10.70 -19.57 -9.38
CA LEU A 390 9.52 -18.79 -9.05
C LEU A 390 9.01 -17.91 -10.23
N PRO A 391 9.89 -17.28 -11.07
CA PRO A 391 9.43 -16.61 -12.29
C PRO A 391 8.65 -17.52 -13.26
N LEU A 392 9.00 -18.79 -13.36
CA LEU A 392 8.24 -19.74 -14.20
C LEU A 392 6.84 -20.00 -13.64
N LEU A 393 6.69 -20.10 -12.31
CA LEU A 393 5.39 -20.19 -11.66
C LEU A 393 4.56 -18.91 -11.91
N LEU A 394 5.16 -17.73 -11.74
CA LEU A 394 4.48 -16.45 -11.99
C LEU A 394 3.97 -16.34 -13.43
N ARG A 395 4.80 -16.69 -14.42
CA ARG A 395 4.43 -16.68 -15.84
C ARG A 395 3.34 -17.70 -16.16
N HIS A 396 3.39 -18.87 -15.50
CA HIS A 396 2.33 -19.86 -15.64
C HIS A 396 1.00 -19.32 -15.12
N LEU A 397 0.98 -18.80 -13.90
CA LEU A 397 -0.24 -18.22 -13.30
C LEU A 397 -0.73 -17.01 -14.10
N TRP A 398 0.19 -16.19 -14.63
CA TRP A 398 -0.16 -15.10 -15.51
C TRP A 398 -0.95 -15.57 -16.73
N SER A 399 -0.45 -16.56 -17.46
CA SER A 399 -1.11 -17.09 -18.67
C SER A 399 -2.48 -17.70 -18.39
N PHE A 400 -2.64 -18.37 -17.24
CA PHE A 400 -3.89 -19.11 -16.93
C PHE A 400 -4.92 -18.24 -16.20
N PHE A 401 -4.50 -17.25 -15.43
CA PHE A 401 -5.39 -16.44 -14.60
C PHE A 401 -5.29 -14.95 -14.91
N GLY A 402 -4.09 -14.38 -14.95
CA GLY A 402 -3.87 -12.94 -15.10
C GLY A 402 -4.39 -12.40 -16.43
N GLU A 403 -3.95 -12.96 -17.55
CA GLU A 403 -4.39 -12.59 -18.90
C GLU A 403 -5.90 -12.80 -19.10
N GLN A 404 -6.43 -13.84 -18.48
CA GLN A 404 -7.85 -14.19 -18.56
C GLN A 404 -8.71 -13.39 -17.58
N ARG A 405 -8.09 -12.53 -16.76
CA ARG A 405 -8.72 -11.79 -15.66
C ARG A 405 -9.55 -12.70 -14.75
N ARG A 406 -9.09 -13.94 -14.51
CA ARG A 406 -9.68 -14.91 -13.58
C ARG A 406 -9.04 -14.78 -12.22
N GLY A 407 -9.82 -14.97 -11.15
CA GLY A 407 -9.29 -15.10 -9.81
C GLY A 407 -8.55 -16.44 -9.63
N PHE A 408 -7.50 -16.46 -8.82
CA PHE A 408 -6.79 -17.68 -8.42
C PHE A 408 -6.81 -17.84 -6.90
N CYS A 409 -6.60 -19.07 -6.43
CA CYS A 409 -6.44 -19.38 -5.01
C CYS A 409 -5.21 -20.28 -4.80
N ARG A 410 -4.93 -20.64 -3.55
CA ARG A 410 -3.81 -21.52 -3.19
C ARG A 410 -3.82 -22.84 -3.97
N ASP A 411 -5.00 -23.46 -4.09
CA ASP A 411 -5.15 -24.76 -4.77
C ASP A 411 -4.75 -24.71 -6.25
N ASP A 412 -4.79 -23.55 -6.89
CA ASP A 412 -4.36 -23.37 -8.28
C ASP A 412 -2.83 -23.42 -8.46
N LEU A 413 -2.06 -23.22 -7.39
CA LEU A 413 -0.60 -23.33 -7.40
C LEU A 413 -0.15 -24.82 -7.31
N LEU A 414 -0.91 -25.63 -6.58
CA LEU A 414 -0.50 -26.98 -6.18
C LEU A 414 -0.24 -27.93 -7.36
N PRO A 415 -1.06 -27.96 -8.44
CA PRO A 415 -0.80 -28.81 -9.59
C PRO A 415 0.53 -28.51 -10.29
N TRP A 416 0.87 -27.22 -10.45
CA TRP A 416 2.12 -26.81 -11.05
C TRP A 416 3.32 -27.17 -10.16
N LEU A 417 3.22 -26.89 -8.85
CA LEU A 417 4.26 -27.28 -7.88
C LEU A 417 4.48 -28.79 -7.86
N SER A 418 3.40 -29.57 -7.84
CA SER A 418 3.44 -31.03 -7.88
C SER A 418 4.09 -31.58 -9.16
N SER A 419 3.97 -30.86 -10.28
CA SER A 419 4.63 -31.22 -11.54
C SER A 419 6.15 -31.03 -11.51
N VAL A 420 6.65 -30.15 -10.64
CA VAL A 420 8.09 -29.93 -10.42
C VAL A 420 8.63 -30.95 -9.41
N ASP A 421 7.99 -31.09 -8.26
CA ASP A 421 8.25 -32.11 -7.25
C ASP A 421 7.01 -32.36 -6.39
N SER A 422 6.68 -33.63 -6.15
CA SER A 422 5.46 -34.04 -5.43
C SER A 422 5.42 -33.62 -3.96
N GLY A 423 6.54 -33.24 -3.36
CA GLY A 423 6.63 -32.76 -1.98
C GLY A 423 6.37 -31.26 -1.82
N LEU A 424 6.56 -30.46 -2.90
CA LEU A 424 6.43 -29.01 -2.86
C LEU A 424 5.08 -28.50 -2.36
N PRO A 425 3.92 -29.08 -2.75
CA PRO A 425 2.63 -28.68 -2.21
C PRO A 425 2.57 -28.71 -0.67
N ALA A 426 2.98 -29.84 -0.08
CA ALA A 426 2.96 -30.01 1.37
C ALA A 426 3.99 -29.12 2.09
N GLU A 427 5.16 -28.88 1.46
CA GLU A 427 6.14 -27.93 1.97
C GLU A 427 5.56 -26.51 2.01
N LEU A 428 4.88 -26.08 0.93
CA LEU A 428 4.27 -24.76 0.86
C LEU A 428 3.16 -24.61 1.92
N ASP A 429 2.25 -25.58 2.03
CA ASP A 429 1.18 -25.57 3.03
C ASP A 429 1.76 -25.45 4.46
N HIS A 430 2.80 -26.22 4.77
CA HIS A 430 3.52 -26.14 6.04
C HIS A 430 4.10 -24.72 6.28
N TRP A 431 4.69 -24.08 5.27
CA TRP A 431 5.28 -22.74 5.42
C TRP A 431 4.22 -21.63 5.58
N LEU A 432 3.04 -21.83 5.01
CA LEU A 432 1.95 -20.87 5.09
C LEU A 432 1.19 -20.98 6.41
N ASP A 433 0.89 -22.20 6.87
CA ASP A 433 -0.06 -22.44 7.95
C ASP A 433 0.58 -22.65 9.32
N ASP A 434 1.86 -23.04 9.37
CA ASP A 434 2.57 -23.26 10.63
C ASP A 434 3.45 -22.08 11.03
N THR A 435 3.57 -21.88 12.33
CA THR A 435 4.48 -20.86 12.89
C THR A 435 5.92 -21.37 12.91
N ASN A 436 6.90 -20.50 12.66
CA ASN A 436 8.34 -20.83 12.61
C ASN A 436 8.73 -21.90 11.57
N ALA A 437 7.90 -22.18 10.57
CA ALA A 437 8.08 -23.30 9.65
C ALA A 437 9.14 -23.07 8.55
N ILE A 438 9.55 -21.83 8.29
CA ILE A 438 10.36 -21.48 7.12
C ILE A 438 11.82 -21.89 7.30
N PRO A 439 12.41 -22.67 6.38
CA PRO A 439 13.79 -23.17 6.48
C PRO A 439 14.82 -22.14 5.95
N LEU A 440 14.85 -20.90 6.48
CA LEU A 440 15.68 -19.79 5.97
C LEU A 440 17.18 -20.13 5.95
N GLU A 441 17.72 -20.69 7.03
CA GLU A 441 19.14 -21.03 7.12
C GLU A 441 19.51 -22.12 6.11
N HIS A 442 18.66 -23.14 5.96
CA HIS A 442 18.84 -24.19 4.99
C HIS A 442 18.82 -23.65 3.56
N SER A 443 17.81 -22.84 3.22
CA SER A 443 17.66 -22.24 1.89
C SER A 443 18.84 -21.32 1.54
N ALA A 444 19.29 -20.50 2.49
CA ALA A 444 20.49 -19.67 2.31
C ALA A 444 21.73 -20.53 2.04
N GLY A 445 21.90 -21.64 2.79
CA GLY A 445 23.01 -22.59 2.60
C GLY A 445 23.05 -23.22 1.21
N LEU A 446 21.88 -23.52 0.61
CA LEU A 446 21.78 -24.09 -0.74
C LEU A 446 22.33 -23.17 -1.84
N ILE A 447 22.35 -21.87 -1.62
CA ILE A 447 22.89 -20.87 -2.55
C ILE A 447 24.24 -20.30 -2.09
N GLY A 448 24.90 -20.94 -1.11
CA GLY A 448 26.23 -20.56 -0.62
C GLY A 448 26.24 -19.35 0.32
N LEU A 449 25.09 -18.96 0.87
CA LEU A 449 24.97 -17.90 1.88
C LEU A 449 24.87 -18.50 3.29
N ARG A 450 25.35 -17.74 4.29
CA ARG A 450 25.22 -18.08 5.70
C ARG A 450 24.58 -16.92 6.46
N LEU A 451 23.57 -17.22 7.26
CA LEU A 451 22.93 -16.27 8.15
C LEU A 451 23.70 -16.24 9.48
N GLU A 452 24.30 -15.11 9.81
CA GLU A 452 25.06 -14.92 11.04
C GLU A 452 24.42 -13.83 11.91
N PRO A 453 24.21 -14.09 13.21
CA PRO A 453 23.74 -13.05 14.10
C PRO A 453 24.85 -12.00 14.29
N VAL A 454 24.52 -10.73 14.08
CA VAL A 454 25.40 -9.60 14.36
C VAL A 454 25.15 -9.12 15.79
N PRO A 455 26.15 -9.17 16.70
CA PRO A 455 25.99 -8.69 18.05
C PRO A 455 25.64 -7.20 18.11
N GLN A 456 24.69 -6.85 18.93
CA GLN A 456 24.36 -5.44 19.19
C GLN A 456 25.49 -4.75 19.96
N LYS A 457 25.93 -3.57 19.50
CA LYS A 457 27.03 -2.80 20.11
C LYS A 457 26.62 -2.05 21.39
N ALA A 458 25.33 -1.87 21.63
CA ALA A 458 24.80 -1.11 22.77
C ALA A 458 23.95 -2.03 23.69
N PRO A 459 23.87 -1.74 24.99
CA PRO A 459 22.99 -2.46 25.91
C PRO A 459 21.54 -2.42 25.44
N HIS A 460 20.88 -3.57 25.44
CA HIS A 460 19.51 -3.68 24.99
C HIS A 460 18.54 -3.54 26.16
N HIS A 461 18.05 -2.32 26.43
CA HIS A 461 17.04 -2.08 27.47
C HIS A 461 15.62 -2.53 27.10
N GLY A 462 15.37 -2.75 25.80
CA GLY A 462 14.07 -3.23 25.31
C GLY A 462 12.96 -2.18 25.22
N LEU A 463 13.30 -0.90 25.36
CA LEU A 463 12.34 0.20 25.19
C LEU A 463 12.49 0.82 23.82
N SER A 464 11.37 1.09 23.15
CA SER A 464 11.32 2.06 22.05
C SER A 464 10.77 3.36 22.62
N LEU A 465 11.49 4.45 22.40
CA LEU A 465 11.19 5.77 22.94
C LEU A 465 10.84 6.73 21.80
N LYS A 466 9.97 7.70 22.10
CA LYS A 466 9.63 8.79 21.18
C LYS A 466 9.62 10.11 21.95
N LEU A 467 10.13 11.15 21.32
CA LEU A 467 9.92 12.52 21.79
C LEU A 467 8.51 12.97 21.37
N SER A 468 7.68 13.33 22.33
CA SER A 468 6.31 13.78 22.13
C SER A 468 6.04 15.02 22.97
N ALA A 469 5.75 16.16 22.36
CA ALA A 469 5.53 17.45 23.03
C ALA A 469 6.67 17.87 23.99
N GLY A 470 7.89 17.42 23.74
CA GLY A 470 9.06 17.71 24.59
C GLY A 470 9.37 16.63 25.63
N ASP A 471 8.49 15.65 25.79
CA ASP A 471 8.63 14.55 26.74
C ASP A 471 9.11 13.27 26.05
N LEU A 472 9.96 12.51 26.72
CA LEU A 472 10.49 11.24 26.23
C LEU A 472 9.60 10.09 26.68
N VAL A 473 8.72 9.62 25.79
CA VAL A 473 7.65 8.66 26.11
C VAL A 473 7.99 7.26 25.59
N VAL A 474 7.72 6.25 26.43
CA VAL A 474 7.82 4.84 26.05
C VAL A 474 6.72 4.48 25.05
N GLN A 475 7.10 4.14 23.83
CA GLN A 475 6.19 3.67 22.79
C GLN A 475 6.01 2.16 22.78
N ARG A 476 7.06 1.41 23.19
CA ARG A 476 7.05 -0.04 23.23
C ARG A 476 7.99 -0.54 24.32
N VAL A 477 7.60 -1.62 24.96
CA VAL A 477 8.44 -2.42 25.85
C VAL A 477 8.52 -3.83 25.26
N LYS A 478 9.71 -4.26 24.85
CA LYS A 478 9.93 -5.61 24.28
C LYS A 478 9.68 -6.68 25.36
N LYS A 479 8.98 -7.72 24.98
CA LYS A 479 8.73 -8.88 25.88
C LYS A 479 10.05 -9.48 26.38
N ASN A 480 10.10 -9.87 27.65
CA ASN A 480 11.26 -10.46 28.32
C ASN A 480 12.51 -9.53 28.38
N SER A 481 12.37 -8.23 28.15
CA SER A 481 13.44 -7.25 28.20
C SER A 481 13.73 -6.73 29.61
N PRO A 482 14.87 -6.07 29.84
CA PRO A 482 15.13 -5.34 31.08
C PRO A 482 14.05 -4.33 31.43
N GLY A 483 13.58 -3.53 30.47
CA GLY A 483 12.50 -2.55 30.69
C GLY A 483 11.20 -3.20 31.15
N MET A 484 10.84 -4.39 30.63
CA MET A 484 9.68 -5.14 31.11
C MET A 484 9.89 -5.64 32.54
N ARG A 485 11.08 -6.18 32.86
CA ARG A 485 11.40 -6.60 34.23
C ARG A 485 11.39 -5.46 35.22
N ALA A 486 11.78 -4.26 34.79
CA ALA A 486 11.69 -3.01 35.54
C ALA A 486 10.24 -2.47 35.63
N SER A 487 9.23 -3.21 35.14
CA SER A 487 7.82 -2.82 35.15
C SER A 487 7.52 -1.51 34.43
N LEU A 488 8.35 -1.11 33.45
CA LEU A 488 8.04 0.00 32.54
C LEU A 488 6.97 -0.45 31.55
N VAL A 489 6.08 0.48 31.19
CA VAL A 489 4.98 0.22 30.24
C VAL A 489 4.87 1.33 29.20
N VAL A 490 4.11 1.07 28.15
CA VAL A 490 3.79 2.08 27.12
C VAL A 490 3.07 3.26 27.78
N GLY A 491 3.49 4.47 27.41
CA GLY A 491 2.97 5.73 27.96
C GLY A 491 3.73 6.27 29.17
N ASP A 492 4.72 5.53 29.71
CA ASP A 492 5.61 6.07 30.75
C ASP A 492 6.48 7.18 30.15
N GLU A 493 6.59 8.31 30.82
CA GLU A 493 7.49 9.40 30.50
C GLU A 493 8.81 9.21 31.25
N ILE A 494 9.91 9.04 30.52
CA ILE A 494 11.25 8.87 31.11
C ILE A 494 11.82 10.24 31.47
N LEU A 495 12.07 10.46 32.74
CA LEU A 495 12.58 11.73 33.26
C LEU A 495 14.08 11.74 33.42
N ALA A 496 14.63 10.69 34.06
CA ALA A 496 16.06 10.63 34.40
C ALA A 496 16.55 9.17 34.40
N ILE A 497 17.86 9.03 34.18
CA ILE A 497 18.60 7.77 34.33
C ILE A 497 19.77 8.04 35.27
N ASN A 498 19.88 7.25 36.34
CA ASN A 498 20.89 7.42 37.40
C ASN A 498 20.95 8.87 37.97
N GLY A 499 19.77 9.52 38.10
CA GLY A 499 19.64 10.90 38.56
C GLY A 499 19.94 11.99 37.50
N PHE A 500 20.40 11.61 36.29
CA PHE A 500 20.64 12.54 35.21
C PHE A 500 19.39 12.74 34.37
N ARG A 501 18.92 13.97 34.24
CA ARG A 501 17.75 14.31 33.41
C ARG A 501 18.01 13.95 31.94
N VAL A 502 17.07 13.21 31.31
CA VAL A 502 17.09 12.89 29.89
C VAL A 502 16.04 13.71 29.12
N ARG A 503 16.39 14.16 27.90
CA ARG A 503 15.51 14.95 27.03
C ARG A 503 15.51 14.50 25.56
N CYS A 504 16.36 13.54 25.21
CA CYS A 504 16.44 12.96 23.89
C CYS A 504 16.83 11.48 23.98
N ILE A 505 16.60 10.74 22.90
CA ILE A 505 16.87 9.30 22.82
C ILE A 505 18.37 9.02 22.96
N ASP A 506 19.21 9.82 22.36
CA ASP A 506 20.68 9.62 22.39
C ASP A 506 21.24 9.71 23.81
N ALA A 507 20.72 10.64 24.63
CA ALA A 507 21.11 10.76 26.04
C ALA A 507 20.78 9.49 26.83
N VAL A 508 19.68 8.79 26.52
CA VAL A 508 19.35 7.51 27.15
C VAL A 508 20.39 6.45 26.81
N ALA A 509 20.76 6.35 25.52
CA ALA A 509 21.76 5.39 25.07
C ALA A 509 23.14 5.66 25.69
N ASP A 510 23.53 6.93 25.79
CA ASP A 510 24.82 7.34 26.37
C ASP A 510 24.87 7.03 27.86
N LEU A 511 23.84 7.36 28.63
CA LEU A 511 23.79 7.11 30.08
C LEU A 511 23.70 5.63 30.44
N MET A 512 23.16 4.80 29.53
CA MET A 512 23.08 3.34 29.71
C MET A 512 24.34 2.61 29.20
N ARG A 513 25.20 3.30 28.45
CA ARG A 513 26.44 2.71 27.90
C ARG A 513 27.35 2.24 29.03
N ASN A 514 27.78 0.99 28.98
CA ASN A 514 28.64 0.36 29.98
C ASN A 514 28.01 0.17 31.38
N CYS A 515 26.70 0.32 31.54
CA CYS A 515 26.02 0.04 32.81
C CYS A 515 25.40 -1.35 32.79
N SER A 516 25.62 -2.14 33.83
CA SER A 516 24.93 -3.42 34.03
C SER A 516 23.53 -3.21 34.62
N GLU A 517 23.35 -2.15 35.40
CA GLU A 517 22.09 -1.72 36.01
C GLU A 517 21.99 -0.21 35.96
N VAL A 518 20.77 0.30 35.83
CA VAL A 518 20.47 1.73 35.88
C VAL A 518 19.20 1.97 36.69
N GLN A 519 19.16 3.08 37.42
CA GLN A 519 17.94 3.57 38.04
C GLN A 519 17.22 4.50 37.08
N VAL A 520 15.91 4.25 36.86
CA VAL A 520 15.07 5.04 35.94
C VAL A 520 14.00 5.77 36.74
N SER A 521 14.02 7.11 36.68
CA SER A 521 12.94 7.95 37.20
C SER A 521 11.98 8.24 36.04
N PHE A 522 10.70 8.01 36.24
CA PHE A 522 9.67 8.15 35.20
C PHE A 522 8.34 8.66 35.77
N VAL A 523 7.45 9.15 34.90
CA VAL A 523 6.08 9.52 35.23
C VAL A 523 5.11 8.53 34.61
N ARG A 524 4.17 8.05 35.41
CA ARG A 524 3.04 7.24 34.97
C ARG A 524 1.74 7.83 35.47
N ARG A 525 0.86 8.25 34.56
CA ARG A 525 -0.43 8.88 34.90
C ARG A 525 -0.27 10.09 35.84
N GLY A 526 0.75 10.93 35.60
CA GLY A 526 1.05 12.10 36.39
C GLY A 526 1.78 11.84 37.72
N LEU A 527 2.08 10.57 38.05
CA LEU A 527 2.77 10.19 39.29
C LEU A 527 4.24 9.86 39.03
N MET A 528 5.15 10.51 39.70
CA MET A 528 6.59 10.19 39.67
C MET A 528 6.84 8.83 40.32
N LYS A 529 7.71 8.05 39.69
CA LYS A 529 8.10 6.70 40.10
C LYS A 529 9.58 6.47 39.79
N GLU A 530 10.15 5.46 40.43
CA GLU A 530 11.51 4.98 40.18
C GLU A 530 11.52 3.44 40.09
N THR A 531 12.44 2.92 39.29
CA THR A 531 12.68 1.48 39.16
C THR A 531 14.14 1.19 38.88
#